data_f8cd5f671e1ccb76b4b2fd49b5efabeb
#
_entry.id   f8cd5f671e1ccb76b4b2fd49b5efabeb
#
_cell.length_a   1.000
_cell.length_b   1.000
_cell.length_c   1.000
_cell.angle_alpha   90.00
_cell.angle_beta   90.00
_cell.angle_gamma   90.00
#
_symmetry.space_group_name_H-M   'P 1'
#
loop_
_entity.id
_entity.type
_entity.pdbx_description
1 polymer ?
#
loop_
_entity_poly.entity_id
_entity_poly.type
_entity_poly.pdbx_seq_one_letter_code
_entity_poly.pdbx_strand_id
1 'polypeptide(L)'
;MTDTVKDDTVVTPAGDQSAKTGPENLIEVRGLVSQFGDQAPIHENLDLDVVRGEVLGVVGGSGTGKTVLLNTIIGLKEPEAGSIKIFGHETADMTKAQAADIERRTGILFQQGALFSSLSVLDNVASPLVEHTNLSKAVIRELAEMKIAMVGLKPEVHHQKPAELSGGMKKRVGLARALALDPELVFLDEPTAGLDPIGAAAFDDLIRQLSDDLGLTVFMITHDLDSLYAITDQVAVLADKHVVAKAPVRELERSDHAWIKEYFLGPRGRAGSGSKAA
;
A
#
# COMPACT_ATOMS: atom_id res chain seq x y z
N MET A 1 -25.80 -54.67 -43.85
CA MET A 1 -25.35 -55.12 -42.53
C MET A 1 -23.86 -54.87 -42.44
N THR A 2 -23.51 -53.79 -41.89
CA THR A 2 -22.13 -53.50 -41.43
C THR A 2 -22.23 -52.42 -40.38
N ASP A 3 -22.01 -52.83 -39.15
CA ASP A 3 -22.00 -51.99 -37.97
C ASP A 3 -20.75 -51.08 -37.97
N THR A 4 -20.99 -49.79 -37.74
CA THR A 4 -19.95 -48.79 -37.55
C THR A 4 -19.76 -48.60 -36.05
N VAL A 5 -18.61 -49.04 -35.55
CA VAL A 5 -18.15 -48.83 -34.18
C VAL A 5 -17.81 -47.34 -34.03
N LYS A 6 -18.44 -46.67 -33.05
CA LYS A 6 -18.07 -45.32 -32.59
C LYS A 6 -16.88 -45.42 -31.64
N ASP A 7 -15.85 -44.70 -32.00
CA ASP A 7 -14.63 -44.48 -31.20
C ASP A 7 -14.95 -43.40 -30.15
N ASP A 8 -15.06 -43.78 -28.87
CA ASP A 8 -15.25 -42.90 -27.73
C ASP A 8 -13.86 -42.43 -27.25
N THR A 9 -13.41 -41.31 -27.79
CA THR A 9 -12.22 -40.60 -27.24
C THR A 9 -12.59 -39.99 -25.88
N VAL A 10 -12.13 -40.64 -24.83
CA VAL A 10 -12.15 -40.12 -23.45
C VAL A 10 -11.22 -38.89 -23.38
N VAL A 11 -11.80 -37.70 -23.27
CA VAL A 11 -11.09 -36.48 -22.94
C VAL A 11 -10.75 -36.52 -21.45
N THR A 12 -9.48 -36.76 -21.15
CA THR A 12 -8.94 -36.60 -19.79
C THR A 12 -8.92 -35.11 -19.44
N PRO A 13 -9.52 -34.67 -18.31
CA PRO A 13 -9.40 -33.28 -17.90
C PRO A 13 -7.96 -32.98 -17.53
N ALA A 14 -7.43 -31.88 -18.07
CA ALA A 14 -6.11 -31.35 -17.78
C ALA A 14 -5.94 -31.19 -16.26
N GLY A 15 -4.79 -31.66 -15.78
CA GLY A 15 -4.46 -31.73 -14.37
C GLY A 15 -4.63 -30.40 -13.65
N ASP A 16 -5.34 -30.49 -12.57
CA ASP A 16 -5.37 -29.53 -11.46
C ASP A 16 -3.93 -29.29 -10.98
N GLN A 17 -3.37 -28.12 -11.31
CA GLN A 17 -2.15 -27.65 -10.69
C GLN A 17 -2.52 -27.25 -9.27
N SER A 18 -2.41 -28.20 -8.35
CA SER A 18 -2.59 -28.01 -6.93
C SER A 18 -1.84 -26.75 -6.45
N ALA A 19 -2.63 -25.80 -5.96
CA ALA A 19 -2.23 -24.55 -5.35
C ALA A 19 -1.06 -24.76 -4.37
N LYS A 20 -0.03 -23.90 -4.49
CA LYS A 20 0.96 -23.68 -3.44
C LYS A 20 0.20 -23.25 -2.19
N THR A 21 0.19 -24.06 -1.16
CA THR A 21 -0.53 -23.84 0.11
C THR A 21 0.26 -22.92 1.05
N GLY A 22 0.73 -21.79 0.57
CA GLY A 22 1.38 -20.73 1.35
C GLY A 22 0.69 -19.38 1.08
N PRO A 23 0.85 -18.39 1.97
CA PRO A 23 0.33 -17.06 1.73
C PRO A 23 0.91 -16.50 0.43
N GLU A 24 0.06 -15.89 -0.39
CA GLU A 24 0.44 -15.29 -1.68
C GLU A 24 1.14 -13.95 -1.44
N ASN A 25 2.35 -13.77 -1.98
CA ASN A 25 3.02 -12.48 -1.99
C ASN A 25 2.44 -11.59 -3.10
N LEU A 26 1.96 -10.40 -2.75
CA LEU A 26 1.55 -9.40 -3.73
C LEU A 26 2.72 -8.58 -4.24
N ILE A 27 3.73 -8.36 -3.39
CA ILE A 27 4.99 -7.71 -3.77
C ILE A 27 6.13 -8.63 -3.39
N GLU A 28 7.06 -8.82 -4.32
CA GLU A 28 8.34 -9.49 -4.09
C GLU A 28 9.46 -8.58 -4.58
N VAL A 29 10.36 -8.18 -3.68
CA VAL A 29 11.57 -7.43 -4.00
C VAL A 29 12.76 -8.31 -3.73
N ARG A 30 13.69 -8.43 -4.69
CA ARG A 30 14.86 -9.28 -4.58
C ARG A 30 16.13 -8.57 -5.03
N GLY A 31 17.12 -8.53 -4.15
CA GLY A 31 18.44 -7.99 -4.43
C GLY A 31 18.43 -6.53 -4.88
N LEU A 32 17.45 -5.73 -4.41
CA LEU A 32 17.24 -4.36 -4.88
C LEU A 32 18.45 -3.49 -4.57
N VAL A 33 18.92 -2.79 -5.60
CA VAL A 33 19.90 -1.69 -5.49
C VAL A 33 19.25 -0.41 -5.98
N SER A 34 19.24 0.61 -5.13
CA SER A 34 18.75 1.96 -5.49
C SER A 34 19.83 2.99 -5.25
N GLN A 35 20.07 3.86 -6.23
CA GLN A 35 21.13 4.88 -6.22
C GLN A 35 20.65 6.14 -6.94
N PHE A 36 21.26 7.28 -6.70
CA PHE A 36 21.07 8.52 -7.46
C PHE A 36 22.39 8.93 -8.12
N GLY A 37 22.48 8.81 -9.43
CA GLY A 37 23.69 9.11 -10.19
C GLY A 37 24.90 8.34 -9.63
N ASP A 38 26.05 9.01 -9.48
CA ASP A 38 27.29 8.41 -8.97
C ASP A 38 27.41 8.39 -7.42
N GLN A 39 26.30 8.66 -6.69
CA GLN A 39 26.31 8.64 -5.23
C GLN A 39 26.36 7.22 -4.68
N ALA A 40 26.72 7.08 -3.39
CA ALA A 40 26.64 5.77 -2.75
C ALA A 40 25.20 5.20 -2.79
N PRO A 41 25.05 3.89 -2.97
CA PRO A 41 23.74 3.26 -2.97
C PRO A 41 22.94 3.54 -1.69
N ILE A 42 21.66 3.79 -1.86
CA ILE A 42 20.70 3.97 -0.75
C ILE A 42 20.24 2.61 -0.27
N HIS A 43 19.99 1.69 -1.21
CA HIS A 43 19.68 0.29 -0.92
C HIS A 43 20.74 -0.59 -1.58
N GLU A 44 21.17 -1.62 -0.86
CA GLU A 44 22.10 -2.63 -1.32
C GLU A 44 21.56 -4.03 -1.00
N ASN A 45 21.32 -4.85 -2.02
CA ASN A 45 20.81 -6.22 -1.88
C ASN A 45 19.58 -6.32 -0.96
N LEU A 46 18.61 -5.41 -1.15
CA LEU A 46 17.40 -5.36 -0.32
C LEU A 46 16.38 -6.39 -0.81
N ASP A 47 15.93 -7.24 0.11
CA ASP A 47 14.83 -8.17 -0.11
C ASP A 47 13.63 -7.77 0.75
N LEU A 48 12.41 -7.89 0.20
CA LEU A 48 11.17 -7.62 0.91
C LEU A 48 10.01 -8.36 0.25
N ASP A 49 9.19 -9.02 1.06
CA ASP A 49 7.90 -9.59 0.65
C ASP A 49 6.75 -8.85 1.30
N VAL A 50 5.66 -8.66 0.55
CA VAL A 50 4.37 -8.18 1.07
C VAL A 50 3.31 -9.21 0.78
N VAL A 51 2.73 -9.76 1.84
CA VAL A 51 1.74 -10.84 1.75
C VAL A 51 0.35 -10.26 1.51
N ARG A 52 -0.48 -10.95 0.73
CA ARG A 52 -1.88 -10.57 0.49
C ARG A 52 -2.63 -10.43 1.80
N GLY A 53 -3.33 -9.31 1.97
CA GLY A 53 -4.17 -9.01 3.13
C GLY A 53 -3.41 -8.54 4.37
N GLU A 54 -2.05 -8.41 4.33
CA GLU A 54 -1.33 -7.83 5.45
C GLU A 54 -1.30 -6.30 5.42
N VAL A 55 -1.28 -5.69 6.58
CA VAL A 55 -0.90 -4.29 6.77
C VAL A 55 0.57 -4.26 7.17
N LEU A 56 1.44 -3.98 6.21
CA LEU A 56 2.88 -3.88 6.41
C LEU A 56 3.28 -2.42 6.70
N GLY A 57 3.84 -2.17 7.89
CA GLY A 57 4.53 -0.92 8.20
C GLY A 57 5.99 -0.96 7.76
N VAL A 58 6.51 0.12 7.19
CA VAL A 58 7.94 0.27 6.85
C VAL A 58 8.51 1.42 7.65
N VAL A 59 9.48 1.11 8.50
CA VAL A 59 10.15 2.07 9.37
C VAL A 59 11.65 2.12 9.12
N GLY A 60 12.29 3.18 9.59
CA GLY A 60 13.73 3.36 9.47
C GLY A 60 14.12 4.80 9.79
N GLY A 61 15.37 5.07 10.04
CA GLY A 61 15.90 6.40 10.31
C GLY A 61 15.63 7.39 9.17
N SER A 62 15.85 8.68 9.44
CA SER A 62 15.81 9.67 8.36
C SER A 62 16.91 9.38 7.33
N GLY A 63 16.55 9.44 6.05
CA GLY A 63 17.51 9.19 4.97
C GLY A 63 17.80 7.73 4.66
N THR A 64 17.18 6.75 5.33
CA THR A 64 17.36 5.31 5.02
C THR A 64 16.73 4.85 3.70
N GLY A 65 16.01 5.75 3.01
CA GLY A 65 15.47 5.43 1.68
C GLY A 65 14.03 4.90 1.65
N LYS A 66 13.24 5.00 2.72
CA LYS A 66 11.85 4.50 2.73
C LYS A 66 11.01 4.99 1.55
N THR A 67 10.99 6.30 1.30
CA THR A 67 10.30 6.90 0.14
C THR A 67 10.93 6.49 -1.19
N VAL A 68 12.27 6.26 -1.21
CA VAL A 68 12.95 5.72 -2.41
C VAL A 68 12.49 4.31 -2.69
N LEU A 69 12.40 3.44 -1.66
CA LEU A 69 11.87 2.08 -1.79
C LEU A 69 10.44 2.10 -2.33
N LEU A 70 9.56 2.90 -1.74
CA LEU A 70 8.19 3.07 -2.22
C LEU A 70 8.18 3.50 -3.70
N ASN A 71 8.89 4.58 -4.05
CA ASN A 71 8.94 5.10 -5.41
C ASN A 71 9.49 4.08 -6.41
N THR A 72 10.42 3.23 -5.99
CA THR A 72 10.96 2.18 -6.84
C THR A 72 9.92 1.06 -7.04
N ILE A 73 9.20 0.66 -5.98
CA ILE A 73 8.16 -0.37 -6.08
C ILE A 73 7.03 0.10 -7.01
N ILE A 74 6.55 1.34 -6.85
CA ILE A 74 5.45 1.87 -7.68
C ILE A 74 5.89 2.35 -9.09
N GLY A 75 7.15 2.13 -9.47
CA GLY A 75 7.67 2.44 -10.80
C GLY A 75 8.00 3.92 -11.07
N LEU A 76 8.00 4.79 -10.04
CA LEU A 76 8.42 6.19 -10.17
C LEU A 76 9.93 6.38 -10.19
N LYS A 77 10.69 5.33 -9.83
CA LYS A 77 12.14 5.26 -9.92
C LYS A 77 12.54 3.88 -10.43
N GLU A 78 13.42 3.83 -11.42
CA GLU A 78 14.02 2.58 -11.86
C GLU A 78 15.07 2.10 -10.85
N PRO A 79 15.12 0.78 -10.54
CA PRO A 79 16.19 0.20 -9.74
C PRO A 79 17.49 0.13 -10.57
N GLU A 80 18.66 0.23 -9.92
CA GLU A 80 19.95 0.01 -10.57
C GLU A 80 20.24 -1.49 -10.77
N ALA A 81 19.73 -2.32 -9.86
CA ALA A 81 19.81 -3.77 -9.95
C ALA A 81 18.72 -4.41 -9.06
N GLY A 82 18.55 -5.72 -9.23
CA GLY A 82 17.53 -6.50 -8.53
C GLY A 82 16.26 -6.64 -9.33
N SER A 83 15.23 -7.21 -8.72
CA SER A 83 13.94 -7.42 -9.35
C SER A 83 12.79 -7.06 -8.41
N ILE A 84 11.68 -6.62 -9.01
CA ILE A 84 10.44 -6.31 -8.30
C ILE A 84 9.30 -6.99 -9.05
N LYS A 85 8.50 -7.78 -8.32
CA LYS A 85 7.25 -8.33 -8.83
C LYS A 85 6.08 -7.74 -8.07
N ILE A 86 5.03 -7.37 -8.80
CA ILE A 86 3.74 -6.94 -8.25
C ILE A 86 2.66 -7.82 -8.90
N PHE A 87 1.82 -8.43 -8.08
CA PHE A 87 0.80 -9.40 -8.53
C PHE A 87 1.41 -10.51 -9.42
N GLY A 88 2.64 -10.94 -9.12
CA GLY A 88 3.37 -11.95 -9.88
C GLY A 88 4.00 -11.49 -11.18
N HIS A 89 3.83 -10.24 -11.60
CA HIS A 89 4.44 -9.67 -12.81
C HIS A 89 5.75 -8.95 -12.48
N GLU A 90 6.82 -9.29 -13.21
CA GLU A 90 8.11 -8.59 -13.12
C GLU A 90 7.97 -7.17 -13.68
N THR A 91 8.30 -6.15 -12.86
CA THR A 91 8.05 -4.74 -13.24
C THR A 91 8.92 -4.26 -14.40
N ALA A 92 10.12 -4.80 -14.55
CA ALA A 92 11.06 -4.42 -15.61
C ALA A 92 10.59 -4.83 -17.03
N ASP A 93 9.82 -5.92 -17.13
CA ASP A 93 9.44 -6.54 -18.41
C ASP A 93 7.93 -6.44 -18.70
N MET A 94 7.21 -5.57 -17.97
CA MET A 94 5.76 -5.46 -18.12
C MET A 94 5.34 -4.91 -19.48
N THR A 95 4.35 -5.56 -20.06
CA THR A 95 3.59 -4.99 -21.18
C THR A 95 2.73 -3.82 -20.68
N LYS A 96 2.35 -2.91 -21.59
CA LYS A 96 1.43 -1.81 -21.25
C LYS A 96 0.11 -2.29 -20.64
N ALA A 97 -0.39 -3.45 -21.07
CA ALA A 97 -1.62 -4.03 -20.53
C ALA A 97 -1.45 -4.49 -19.07
N GLN A 98 -0.31 -5.12 -18.75
CA GLN A 98 0.02 -5.53 -17.38
C GLN A 98 0.24 -4.33 -16.46
N ALA A 99 0.95 -3.30 -16.93
CA ALA A 99 1.11 -2.05 -16.19
C ALA A 99 -0.24 -1.40 -15.87
N ALA A 100 -1.12 -1.25 -16.85
CA ALA A 100 -2.46 -0.70 -16.66
C ALA A 100 -3.34 -1.57 -15.73
N ASP A 101 -3.13 -2.89 -15.70
CA ASP A 101 -3.82 -3.77 -14.75
C ASP A 101 -3.34 -3.54 -13.32
N ILE A 102 -2.02 -3.45 -13.11
CA ILE A 102 -1.43 -3.14 -11.81
C ILE A 102 -1.88 -1.76 -11.31
N GLU A 103 -1.88 -0.74 -12.17
CA GLU A 103 -2.36 0.60 -11.83
C GLU A 103 -3.81 0.60 -11.34
N ARG A 104 -4.71 -0.15 -11.99
CA ARG A 104 -6.11 -0.27 -11.56
C ARG A 104 -6.28 -0.99 -10.23
N ARG A 105 -5.41 -1.97 -9.94
CA ARG A 105 -5.45 -2.78 -8.71
C ARG A 105 -4.67 -2.17 -7.56
N THR A 106 -4.08 -0.98 -7.79
CA THR A 106 -3.20 -0.30 -6.82
C THR A 106 -3.71 1.11 -6.53
N GLY A 107 -3.81 1.45 -5.25
CA GLY A 107 -4.11 2.81 -4.79
C GLY A 107 -2.92 3.45 -4.11
N ILE A 108 -2.74 4.77 -4.22
CA ILE A 108 -1.61 5.47 -3.60
C ILE A 108 -2.10 6.73 -2.88
N LEU A 109 -1.77 6.83 -1.59
CA LEU A 109 -1.89 8.05 -0.79
C LEU A 109 -0.50 8.61 -0.49
N PHE A 110 -0.12 9.68 -1.17
CA PHE A 110 1.12 10.41 -0.91
C PHE A 110 1.02 11.28 0.35
N GLN A 111 2.16 11.60 0.95
CA GLN A 111 2.30 12.32 2.21
C GLN A 111 1.44 13.59 2.32
N GLN A 112 1.35 14.41 1.26
CA GLN A 112 0.52 15.61 1.21
C GLN A 112 -0.85 15.40 0.56
N GLY A 113 -1.27 14.14 0.34
CA GLY A 113 -2.50 13.79 -0.37
C GLY A 113 -2.42 13.96 -1.89
N ALA A 114 -1.48 14.74 -2.41
CA ALA A 114 -1.25 15.02 -3.85
C ALA A 114 -2.56 15.31 -4.62
N LEU A 115 -3.49 16.06 -4.02
CA LEU A 115 -4.76 16.41 -4.66
C LEU A 115 -4.56 17.45 -5.77
N PHE A 116 -5.30 17.30 -6.84
CA PHE A 116 -5.37 18.31 -7.90
C PHE A 116 -6.02 19.58 -7.36
N SER A 117 -5.27 20.64 -7.18
CA SER A 117 -5.70 21.88 -6.53
C SER A 117 -6.84 22.61 -7.27
N SER A 118 -6.94 22.41 -8.58
CA SER A 118 -7.97 22.99 -9.44
C SER A 118 -9.30 22.23 -9.43
N LEU A 119 -9.29 20.94 -9.03
CA LEU A 119 -10.44 20.06 -9.02
C LEU A 119 -11.19 20.14 -7.68
N SER A 120 -12.50 19.89 -7.70
CA SER A 120 -13.29 19.67 -6.49
C SER A 120 -12.90 18.37 -5.78
N VAL A 121 -13.39 18.15 -4.57
CA VAL A 121 -13.28 16.88 -3.84
C VAL A 121 -13.84 15.74 -4.70
N LEU A 122 -15.05 15.92 -5.22
CA LEU A 122 -15.70 14.91 -6.05
C LEU A 122 -14.89 14.59 -7.29
N ASP A 123 -14.39 15.61 -8.01
CA ASP A 123 -13.60 15.42 -9.22
C ASP A 123 -12.23 14.78 -8.94
N ASN A 124 -11.62 15.10 -7.79
CA ASN A 124 -10.39 14.43 -7.35
C ASN A 124 -10.60 12.93 -7.17
N VAL A 125 -11.70 12.53 -6.51
CA VAL A 125 -12.01 11.10 -6.26
C VAL A 125 -12.49 10.42 -7.55
N ALA A 126 -13.18 11.13 -8.43
CA ALA A 126 -13.63 10.62 -9.72
C ALA A 126 -12.49 10.42 -10.73
N SER A 127 -11.35 11.12 -10.57
CA SER A 127 -10.29 11.15 -11.60
C SER A 127 -9.77 9.76 -12.02
N PRO A 128 -9.50 8.78 -11.11
CA PRO A 128 -9.08 7.45 -11.54
C PRO A 128 -10.17 6.70 -12.32
N LEU A 129 -11.44 6.88 -11.93
CA LEU A 129 -12.57 6.25 -12.62
C LEU A 129 -12.71 6.79 -14.05
N VAL A 130 -12.50 8.10 -14.25
CA VAL A 130 -12.52 8.73 -15.59
C VAL A 130 -11.40 8.21 -16.47
N GLU A 131 -10.21 8.01 -15.90
CA GLU A 131 -9.02 7.61 -16.63
C GLU A 131 -9.01 6.13 -16.99
N HIS A 132 -9.41 5.26 -16.06
CA HIS A 132 -9.23 3.81 -16.18
C HIS A 132 -10.51 3.04 -16.49
N THR A 133 -11.67 3.71 -16.67
CA THR A 133 -12.95 3.04 -16.98
C THR A 133 -13.71 3.70 -18.13
N ASN A 134 -14.65 2.94 -18.71
CA ASN A 134 -15.59 3.43 -19.71
C ASN A 134 -16.99 3.68 -19.13
N LEU A 135 -17.09 3.93 -17.83
CA LEU A 135 -18.35 4.16 -17.14
C LEU A 135 -19.00 5.49 -17.54
N SER A 136 -20.32 5.59 -17.46
CA SER A 136 -21.01 6.86 -17.69
C SER A 136 -20.69 7.87 -16.59
N LYS A 137 -20.75 9.17 -16.91
CA LYS A 137 -20.50 10.24 -15.94
C LYS A 137 -21.40 10.15 -14.69
N ALA A 138 -22.64 9.67 -14.84
CA ALA A 138 -23.55 9.49 -13.73
C ALA A 138 -23.06 8.40 -12.76
N VAL A 139 -22.64 7.24 -13.29
CA VAL A 139 -22.09 6.13 -12.48
C VAL A 139 -20.79 6.53 -11.82
N ILE A 140 -19.87 7.19 -12.54
CA ILE A 140 -18.61 7.70 -11.96
C ILE A 140 -18.89 8.61 -10.78
N ARG A 141 -19.86 9.51 -10.91
CA ARG A 141 -20.23 10.41 -9.83
C ARG A 141 -20.75 9.66 -8.61
N GLU A 142 -21.67 8.72 -8.79
CA GLU A 142 -22.22 7.90 -7.70
C GLU A 142 -21.15 7.09 -6.98
N LEU A 143 -20.22 6.47 -7.73
CA LEU A 143 -19.09 5.75 -7.17
C LEU A 143 -18.15 6.68 -6.38
N ALA A 144 -17.84 7.86 -6.90
CA ALA A 144 -17.00 8.83 -6.19
C ALA A 144 -17.67 9.33 -4.91
N GLU A 145 -18.97 9.63 -4.94
CA GLU A 145 -19.75 10.02 -3.76
C GLU A 145 -19.75 8.91 -2.69
N MET A 146 -19.88 7.64 -3.10
CA MET A 146 -19.76 6.47 -2.22
C MET A 146 -18.37 6.39 -1.57
N LYS A 147 -17.28 6.54 -2.35
CA LYS A 147 -15.91 6.50 -1.81
C LYS A 147 -15.63 7.63 -0.84
N ILE A 148 -16.19 8.84 -1.09
CA ILE A 148 -16.10 9.97 -0.18
C ILE A 148 -16.82 9.66 1.15
N ALA A 149 -18.00 9.05 1.08
CA ALA A 149 -18.75 8.63 2.27
C ALA A 149 -18.01 7.53 3.06
N MET A 150 -17.39 6.55 2.38
CA MET A 150 -16.60 5.48 3.02
C MET A 150 -15.46 6.00 3.89
N VAL A 151 -14.85 7.13 3.54
CA VAL A 151 -13.80 7.75 4.36
C VAL A 151 -14.36 8.74 5.41
N GLY A 152 -15.67 8.74 5.64
CA GLY A 152 -16.34 9.54 6.67
C GLY A 152 -16.46 11.03 6.34
N LEU A 153 -16.41 11.41 5.06
CA LEU A 153 -16.65 12.77 4.61
C LEU A 153 -18.12 12.97 4.24
N LYS A 154 -18.67 14.14 4.58
CA LYS A 154 -20.07 14.48 4.33
C LYS A 154 -20.28 15.05 2.91
N PRO A 155 -21.51 14.99 2.34
CA PRO A 155 -21.79 15.50 1.00
C PRO A 155 -21.49 17.00 0.81
N GLU A 156 -21.53 17.79 1.88
CA GLU A 156 -21.30 19.25 1.80
C GLU A 156 -19.89 19.59 1.29
N VAL A 157 -18.93 18.65 1.38
CA VAL A 157 -17.56 18.88 0.92
C VAL A 157 -17.36 18.56 -0.56
N HIS A 158 -18.31 17.93 -1.24
CA HIS A 158 -18.13 17.43 -2.62
C HIS A 158 -17.66 18.51 -3.61
N HIS A 159 -18.15 19.74 -3.45
CA HIS A 159 -17.84 20.87 -4.33
C HIS A 159 -16.69 21.75 -3.83
N GLN A 160 -16.17 21.50 -2.62
CA GLN A 160 -15.03 22.23 -2.08
C GLN A 160 -13.74 21.86 -2.83
N LYS A 161 -12.82 22.81 -2.87
CA LYS A 161 -11.45 22.58 -3.39
C LYS A 161 -10.49 22.21 -2.27
N PRO A 162 -9.37 21.59 -2.57
CA PRO A 162 -8.36 21.21 -1.56
C PRO A 162 -7.92 22.36 -0.65
N ALA A 163 -7.89 23.61 -1.15
CA ALA A 163 -7.54 24.78 -0.35
C ALA A 163 -8.52 25.09 0.80
N GLU A 164 -9.76 24.63 0.67
CA GLU A 164 -10.85 24.88 1.64
C GLU A 164 -10.93 23.78 2.71
N LEU A 165 -10.12 22.72 2.60
CA LEU A 165 -10.15 21.55 3.46
C LEU A 165 -9.10 21.64 4.59
N SER A 166 -9.44 21.07 5.76
CA SER A 166 -8.47 20.80 6.81
C SER A 166 -7.44 19.75 6.36
N GLY A 167 -6.31 19.62 7.07
CA GLY A 167 -5.28 18.59 6.79
C GLY A 167 -5.87 17.18 6.80
N GLY A 168 -6.66 16.85 7.81
CA GLY A 168 -7.31 15.55 7.94
C GLY A 168 -8.32 15.28 6.81
N MET A 169 -9.09 16.29 6.40
CA MET A 169 -10.01 16.14 5.26
C MET A 169 -9.24 15.89 3.95
N LYS A 170 -8.12 16.59 3.71
CA LYS A 170 -7.25 16.33 2.54
C LYS A 170 -6.76 14.89 2.50
N LYS A 171 -6.32 14.35 3.65
CA LYS A 171 -5.89 12.95 3.77
C LYS A 171 -7.04 11.98 3.46
N ARG A 172 -8.24 12.24 3.98
CA ARG A 172 -9.43 11.42 3.70
C ARG A 172 -9.83 11.47 2.22
N VAL A 173 -9.79 12.63 1.57
CA VAL A 173 -10.03 12.75 0.11
C VAL A 173 -8.97 11.98 -0.68
N GLY A 174 -7.69 12.09 -0.29
CA GLY A 174 -6.60 11.32 -0.90
C GLY A 174 -6.79 9.81 -0.77
N LEU A 175 -7.25 9.34 0.40
CA LEU A 175 -7.59 7.93 0.63
C LEU A 175 -8.81 7.51 -0.21
N ALA A 176 -9.87 8.31 -0.27
CA ALA A 176 -11.03 8.03 -1.12
C ALA A 176 -10.64 7.90 -2.60
N ARG A 177 -9.75 8.77 -3.09
CA ARG A 177 -9.20 8.68 -4.45
C ARG A 177 -8.36 7.41 -4.65
N ALA A 178 -7.51 7.06 -3.69
CA ALA A 178 -6.73 5.83 -3.75
C ALA A 178 -7.61 4.58 -3.82
N LEU A 179 -8.79 4.61 -3.18
CA LEU A 179 -9.76 3.52 -3.18
C LEU A 179 -10.77 3.56 -4.35
N ALA A 180 -10.68 4.52 -5.26
CA ALA A 180 -11.70 4.77 -6.28
C ALA A 180 -11.94 3.56 -7.22
N LEU A 181 -10.89 2.81 -7.54
CA LEU A 181 -10.92 1.65 -8.44
C LEU A 181 -11.05 0.29 -7.70
N ASP A 182 -11.41 0.27 -6.42
CA ASP A 182 -11.44 -0.94 -5.60
C ASP A 182 -10.11 -1.73 -5.65
N PRO A 183 -8.98 -1.10 -5.28
CA PRO A 183 -7.66 -1.73 -5.36
C PRO A 183 -7.53 -2.91 -4.39
N GLU A 184 -6.63 -3.84 -4.71
CA GLU A 184 -6.21 -4.93 -3.81
C GLU A 184 -5.00 -4.53 -2.95
N LEU A 185 -4.22 -3.55 -3.42
CA LEU A 185 -3.00 -3.05 -2.78
C LEU A 185 -3.06 -1.54 -2.63
N VAL A 186 -2.79 -1.04 -1.42
CA VAL A 186 -2.76 0.40 -1.14
C VAL A 186 -1.41 0.80 -0.54
N PHE A 187 -0.77 1.78 -1.15
CA PHE A 187 0.44 2.42 -0.64
C PHE A 187 0.07 3.69 0.14
N LEU A 188 0.59 3.82 1.35
CA LEU A 188 0.38 4.96 2.23
C LEU A 188 1.74 5.55 2.63
N ASP A 189 2.02 6.77 2.18
CA ASP A 189 3.24 7.49 2.56
C ASP A 189 2.92 8.50 3.66
N GLU A 190 3.34 8.21 4.89
CA GLU A 190 3.14 9.05 6.09
C GLU A 190 1.67 9.50 6.24
N PRO A 191 0.71 8.55 6.35
CA PRO A 191 -0.71 8.86 6.28
C PRO A 191 -1.20 9.78 7.40
N THR A 192 -0.64 9.68 8.60
CA THR A 192 -1.02 10.47 9.79
C THR A 192 -0.19 11.74 9.98
N ALA A 193 0.88 11.93 9.17
CA ALA A 193 1.76 13.08 9.33
C ALA A 193 1.01 14.43 9.22
N GLY A 194 1.24 15.29 10.23
CA GLY A 194 0.63 16.63 10.31
C GLY A 194 -0.82 16.64 10.84
N LEU A 195 -1.34 15.50 11.30
CA LEU A 195 -2.58 15.43 12.05
C LEU A 195 -2.31 15.64 13.55
N ASP A 196 -3.32 16.13 14.27
CA ASP A 196 -3.31 16.07 15.73
C ASP A 196 -3.50 14.61 16.21
N PRO A 197 -3.15 14.28 17.46
CA PRO A 197 -3.19 12.88 17.93
C PRO A 197 -4.56 12.21 17.82
N ILE A 198 -5.66 12.96 18.03
CA ILE A 198 -7.02 12.43 17.91
C ILE A 198 -7.38 12.16 16.45
N GLY A 199 -7.00 13.09 15.57
CA GLY A 199 -7.17 12.96 14.13
C GLY A 199 -6.33 11.81 13.55
N ALA A 200 -5.10 11.61 14.03
CA ALA A 200 -4.22 10.51 13.65
C ALA A 200 -4.85 9.16 14.03
N ALA A 201 -5.24 9.00 15.31
CA ALA A 201 -5.88 7.77 15.77
C ALA A 201 -7.16 7.45 14.98
N ALA A 202 -8.02 8.45 14.73
CA ALA A 202 -9.24 8.25 13.94
C ALA A 202 -8.95 7.93 12.45
N PHE A 203 -7.80 8.31 11.93
CA PHE A 203 -7.38 7.96 10.58
C PHE A 203 -6.78 6.54 10.53
N ASP A 204 -6.04 6.15 11.55
CA ASP A 204 -5.53 4.77 11.72
C ASP A 204 -6.69 3.78 11.85
N ASP A 205 -7.67 4.06 12.72
CA ASP A 205 -8.88 3.23 12.85
C ASP A 205 -9.60 3.07 11.51
N LEU A 206 -9.71 4.15 10.73
CA LEU A 206 -10.32 4.12 9.40
C LEU A 206 -9.53 3.21 8.44
N ILE A 207 -8.19 3.32 8.40
CA ILE A 207 -7.34 2.46 7.56
C ILE A 207 -7.52 1.00 7.97
N ARG A 208 -7.47 0.69 9.28
CA ARG A 208 -7.63 -0.67 9.77
C ARG A 208 -8.98 -1.25 9.40
N GLN A 209 -10.08 -0.51 9.65
CA GLN A 209 -11.43 -0.92 9.30
C GLN A 209 -11.57 -1.19 7.80
N LEU A 210 -11.10 -0.27 6.94
CA LEU A 210 -11.17 -0.46 5.49
C LEU A 210 -10.32 -1.65 5.02
N SER A 211 -9.16 -1.87 5.65
CA SER A 211 -8.33 -3.04 5.34
C SER A 211 -9.04 -4.35 5.68
N ASP A 212 -9.67 -4.43 6.84
CA ASP A 212 -10.40 -5.62 7.29
C ASP A 212 -11.67 -5.86 6.46
N ASP A 213 -12.46 -4.81 6.22
CA ASP A 213 -13.75 -4.91 5.52
C ASP A 213 -13.60 -5.21 4.02
N LEU A 214 -12.54 -4.70 3.38
CA LEU A 214 -12.29 -4.83 1.95
C LEU A 214 -11.22 -5.89 1.60
N GLY A 215 -10.54 -6.45 2.60
CA GLY A 215 -9.43 -7.39 2.39
C GLY A 215 -8.21 -6.76 1.72
N LEU A 216 -7.94 -5.48 2.03
CA LEU A 216 -6.84 -4.73 1.41
C LEU A 216 -5.49 -5.23 1.90
N THR A 217 -4.52 -5.25 1.00
CA THR A 217 -3.10 -5.28 1.36
C THR A 217 -2.61 -3.85 1.47
N VAL A 218 -1.94 -3.51 2.56
CA VAL A 218 -1.46 -2.15 2.80
C VAL A 218 0.05 -2.15 2.98
N PHE A 219 0.72 -1.31 2.19
CA PHE A 219 2.14 -0.97 2.38
C PHE A 219 2.23 0.46 2.91
N MET A 220 2.59 0.63 4.17
CA MET A 220 2.59 1.93 4.83
C MET A 220 3.98 2.34 5.27
N ILE A 221 4.45 3.51 4.81
CA ILE A 221 5.62 4.18 5.40
C ILE A 221 5.12 5.08 6.53
N THR A 222 5.69 4.93 7.71
CA THR A 222 5.43 5.83 8.83
C THR A 222 6.62 5.88 9.79
N HIS A 223 6.69 6.95 10.57
CA HIS A 223 7.57 7.08 11.73
C HIS A 223 6.76 7.19 13.04
N ASP A 224 5.45 7.10 12.95
CA ASP A 224 4.52 7.16 14.09
C ASP A 224 4.39 5.77 14.72
N LEU A 225 4.88 5.64 15.96
CA LEU A 225 4.82 4.40 16.71
C LEU A 225 3.39 4.01 17.08
N ASP A 226 2.53 4.97 17.40
CA ASP A 226 1.15 4.70 17.77
C ASP A 226 0.40 4.07 16.58
N SER A 227 0.61 4.58 15.35
CA SER A 227 0.08 3.97 14.12
C SER A 227 0.59 2.54 13.92
N LEU A 228 1.90 2.28 14.16
CA LEU A 228 2.44 0.91 14.02
C LEU A 228 1.77 -0.07 14.97
N TYR A 229 1.61 0.30 16.25
CA TYR A 229 0.95 -0.55 17.24
C TYR A 229 -0.55 -0.74 16.96
N ALA A 230 -1.19 0.29 16.38
CA ALA A 230 -2.63 0.28 16.17
C ALA A 230 -3.05 -0.60 15.00
N ILE A 231 -2.34 -0.52 13.87
CA ILE A 231 -2.88 -1.06 12.61
C ILE A 231 -1.98 -2.05 11.86
N THR A 232 -0.67 -2.20 12.21
CA THR A 232 0.19 -3.08 11.43
C THR A 232 0.15 -4.54 11.90
N ASP A 233 0.14 -5.47 10.96
CA ASP A 233 0.33 -6.91 11.21
C ASP A 233 1.81 -7.25 11.29
N GLN A 234 2.63 -6.62 10.42
CA GLN A 234 4.07 -6.78 10.33
C GLN A 234 4.73 -5.41 10.17
N VAL A 235 5.97 -5.29 10.64
CA VAL A 235 6.80 -4.10 10.41
C VAL A 235 8.14 -4.52 9.82
N ALA A 236 8.50 -3.95 8.67
CA ALA A 236 9.81 -4.07 8.05
C ALA A 236 10.70 -2.91 8.50
N VAL A 237 11.84 -3.21 9.06
CA VAL A 237 12.81 -2.23 9.55
C VAL A 237 13.90 -2.02 8.53
N LEU A 238 13.99 -0.82 7.96
CA LEU A 238 14.98 -0.42 6.98
C LEU A 238 16.16 0.27 7.69
N ALA A 239 17.28 -0.41 7.75
CA ALA A 239 18.54 0.07 8.28
C ALA A 239 19.70 -0.52 7.46
N ASP A 240 20.89 0.03 7.57
CA ASP A 240 22.09 -0.48 6.90
C ASP A 240 21.90 -0.80 5.40
N LYS A 241 21.05 0.02 4.72
CA LYS A 241 20.68 -0.06 3.31
C LYS A 241 19.81 -1.25 2.88
N HIS A 242 19.36 -2.07 3.81
CA HIS A 242 18.49 -3.23 3.54
C HIS A 242 17.41 -3.40 4.62
N VAL A 243 16.53 -4.37 4.47
CA VAL A 243 15.57 -4.75 5.51
C VAL A 243 16.27 -5.65 6.52
N VAL A 244 16.56 -5.12 7.71
CA VAL A 244 17.28 -5.84 8.79
C VAL A 244 16.36 -6.76 9.58
N ALA A 245 15.05 -6.50 9.59
CA ALA A 245 14.05 -7.34 10.24
C ALA A 245 12.66 -7.10 9.62
N LYS A 246 11.83 -8.14 9.56
CA LYS A 246 10.39 -8.05 9.31
C LYS A 246 9.68 -8.97 10.31
N ALA A 247 8.88 -8.39 11.23
CA ALA A 247 8.15 -9.13 12.25
C ALA A 247 7.01 -8.26 12.84
N PRO A 248 6.07 -8.86 13.59
CA PRO A 248 5.13 -8.09 14.41
C PRO A 248 5.86 -7.17 15.38
N VAL A 249 5.28 -6.00 15.71
CA VAL A 249 5.91 -4.99 16.59
C VAL A 249 6.42 -5.62 17.91
N ARG A 250 5.63 -6.50 18.53
CA ARG A 250 5.98 -7.16 19.80
C ARG A 250 7.22 -8.06 19.73
N GLU A 251 7.52 -8.60 18.56
CA GLU A 251 8.75 -9.38 18.33
C GLU A 251 9.94 -8.44 18.09
N LEU A 252 9.75 -7.34 17.35
CA LEU A 252 10.77 -6.33 17.13
C LEU A 252 11.26 -5.68 18.43
N GLU A 253 10.37 -5.46 19.41
CA GLU A 253 10.74 -4.98 20.75
C GLU A 253 11.79 -5.86 21.46
N ARG A 254 11.86 -7.14 21.11
CA ARG A 254 12.82 -8.11 21.67
C ARG A 254 14.09 -8.25 20.84
N SER A 255 14.19 -7.54 19.73
CA SER A 255 15.34 -7.60 18.84
C SER A 255 16.60 -7.09 19.52
N ASP A 256 17.75 -7.72 19.24
CA ASP A 256 19.07 -7.26 19.69
C ASP A 256 19.68 -6.17 18.82
N HIS A 257 19.08 -5.86 17.67
CA HIS A 257 19.57 -4.85 16.76
C HIS A 257 19.52 -3.45 17.41
N ALA A 258 20.65 -2.73 17.45
CA ALA A 258 20.81 -1.49 18.21
C ALA A 258 19.77 -0.41 17.81
N TRP A 259 19.56 -0.21 16.48
CA TRP A 259 18.58 0.76 15.99
C TRP A 259 17.15 0.38 16.37
N ILE A 260 16.78 -0.90 16.30
CA ILE A 260 15.44 -1.39 16.65
C ILE A 260 15.18 -1.15 18.13
N LYS A 261 16.14 -1.48 19.00
CA LYS A 261 16.03 -1.21 20.45
C LYS A 261 15.83 0.29 20.73
N GLU A 262 16.63 1.14 20.11
CA GLU A 262 16.51 2.59 20.30
C GLU A 262 15.15 3.11 19.83
N TYR A 263 14.67 2.64 18.68
CA TYR A 263 13.42 3.07 18.08
C TYR A 263 12.19 2.65 18.91
N PHE A 264 12.07 1.39 19.27
CA PHE A 264 10.90 0.87 19.99
C PHE A 264 10.98 1.04 21.51
N LEU A 265 12.17 0.95 22.12
CA LEU A 265 12.35 1.00 23.58
C LEU A 265 12.92 2.34 24.07
N GLY A 266 13.23 3.25 23.18
CA GLY A 266 13.66 4.61 23.49
C GLY A 266 12.58 5.45 24.17
N PRO A 267 12.85 6.71 24.55
CA PRO A 267 11.90 7.55 25.31
C PRO A 267 10.54 7.73 24.61
N ARG A 268 10.52 7.71 23.27
CA ARG A 268 9.27 7.81 22.46
C ARG A 268 8.53 6.47 22.38
N GLY A 269 9.24 5.35 22.29
CA GLY A 269 8.66 4.00 22.23
C GLY A 269 7.94 3.61 23.52
N ARG A 270 8.47 4.03 24.68
CA ARG A 270 7.86 3.75 25.99
C ARG A 270 6.52 4.48 26.22
N ALA A 271 6.30 5.61 25.55
CA ALA A 271 5.02 6.32 25.65
C ALA A 271 3.89 5.58 24.90
N GLY A 272 4.18 4.96 23.75
CA GLY A 272 3.19 4.21 22.96
C GLY A 272 2.84 2.83 23.54
N SER A 273 3.80 2.14 24.19
CA SER A 273 3.56 0.80 24.78
C SER A 273 2.72 0.85 26.06
N GLY A 274 2.64 1.99 26.75
CA GLY A 274 1.89 2.15 28.02
C GLY A 274 0.37 2.35 27.87
N SER A 275 -0.14 2.61 26.69
CA SER A 275 -1.56 2.96 26.46
C SER A 275 -2.53 1.78 26.31
N LYS A 276 -2.05 0.51 26.31
CA LYS A 276 -2.92 -0.68 26.15
C LYS A 276 -2.86 -1.69 27.30
N ALA A 277 -2.43 -1.27 28.48
CA ALA A 277 -2.46 -2.11 29.71
C ALA A 277 -3.47 -1.59 30.75
N ALA A 278 -4.70 -1.29 30.33
CA ALA A 278 -5.83 -1.02 31.21
C ALA A 278 -7.12 -1.57 30.62
#